data_94073cf47f369f992badca7996d894b1
#
_entry.id   94073cf47f369f992badca7996d894b1
#
_cell.length_a   1.000
_cell.length_b   1.000
_cell.length_c   1.000
_cell.angle_alpha   90.00
_cell.angle_beta   90.00
_cell.angle_gamma   90.00
#
_symmetry.space_group_name_H-M   'P 1'
#
loop_
_entity.id
_entity.type
_entity.pdbx_description
1 polymer ?
#
loop_
_entity_poly.entity_id
_entity_poly.type
_entity_poly.pdbx_seq_one_letter_code
_entity_poly.pdbx_strand_id
1 'polypeptide(L)'
;MSTHYLALDIGSTTVVSIVIDLDTNAVVGAASAANSSETTSATDKLIGRSEWDLDAMTELAIENAAALLSRTNARPSAIGVTGQQQGLQLLDAALNTVGPYFSWQDQRAQDPLPGQQHTYLDAMAQRGGSTATEGEMPAFANTGCPLVAGHAAPHLFWLQANNQLPSAVSGTTAPEFVVSRLVGKRPVVDPTDALGWGVYDVPKRAWADELIADLGLDQSLFPELVESCTMAGPLTAAMAQKLGVPAGLPVAVASGDHQCSFAGTVADYANTVAVNVGTGGQAALYIEAPLPRGSLELRPYIQRGYLLAGVGAVGGRTFRTLRDFFADAIHALADVQPDREALYERLVALAADVPVGAEGVRADPLFSGSRSRPRAKAAFRELTAATLTAGHLTRALLEGMAVELADSYREAIRLGSGARSKLVGAGNGIKLNPVLRAALEAEFAMPLHVGSHGEEAAVGAALCAAVADGAFGSIAEASAAFASGPPSTSAVSSVK
;
A
#
# COMPACT_ATOMS: atom_id res chain seq x y z
N MET A 1 27.83 -11.59 -15.09
CA MET A 1 27.25 -10.44 -14.33
C MET A 1 26.46 -11.05 -13.20
N SER A 2 26.33 -10.37 -12.07
CA SER A 2 25.47 -10.88 -10.99
C SER A 2 24.03 -10.85 -11.45
N THR A 3 23.23 -11.84 -11.07
CA THR A 3 21.79 -11.92 -11.34
C THR A 3 20.95 -11.58 -10.11
N HIS A 4 21.62 -11.13 -9.03
CA HIS A 4 20.97 -10.71 -7.80
C HIS A 4 20.50 -9.25 -7.85
N TYR A 5 19.33 -8.98 -7.29
CA TYR A 5 18.81 -7.62 -7.09
C TYR A 5 18.36 -7.47 -5.63
N LEU A 6 18.79 -6.36 -5.01
CA LEU A 6 18.37 -5.98 -3.66
C LEU A 6 17.12 -5.11 -3.77
N ALA A 7 16.15 -5.32 -2.90
CA ALA A 7 15.03 -4.40 -2.75
C ALA A 7 14.79 -4.04 -1.29
N LEU A 8 14.32 -2.81 -1.09
CA LEU A 8 13.89 -2.23 0.19
C LEU A 8 12.40 -1.87 0.08
N ASP A 9 11.61 -2.33 1.04
CA ASP A 9 10.21 -1.93 1.21
C ASP A 9 10.06 -1.16 2.53
N ILE A 10 9.67 0.09 2.43
CA ILE A 10 9.62 1.05 3.54
C ILE A 10 8.20 1.16 4.05
N GLY A 11 7.78 0.17 4.83
CA GLY A 11 6.42 0.13 5.37
C GLY A 11 6.27 0.87 6.71
N SER A 12 5.04 1.25 7.05
CA SER A 12 4.72 1.90 8.33
C SER A 12 4.84 0.98 9.55
N THR A 13 4.64 -0.32 9.38
CA THR A 13 4.73 -1.29 10.48
C THR A 13 6.09 -2.00 10.51
N THR A 14 6.61 -2.30 9.34
CA THR A 14 7.85 -3.04 9.15
C THR A 14 8.62 -2.47 7.98
N VAL A 15 9.94 -2.53 8.06
CA VAL A 15 10.84 -2.33 6.94
C VAL A 15 11.34 -3.70 6.50
N VAL A 16 11.27 -3.97 5.20
CA VAL A 16 11.67 -5.24 4.63
C VAL A 16 12.81 -5.06 3.65
N SER A 17 13.73 -6.01 3.64
CA SER A 17 14.78 -6.12 2.62
C SER A 17 14.76 -7.52 2.04
N ILE A 18 14.86 -7.64 0.72
CA ILE A 18 15.00 -8.93 0.05
C ILE A 18 16.13 -8.90 -0.96
N VAL A 19 16.65 -10.08 -1.26
CA VAL A 19 17.48 -10.32 -2.45
C VAL A 19 16.79 -11.35 -3.31
N ILE A 20 16.58 -11.03 -4.58
CA ILE A 20 16.15 -12.00 -5.59
C ILE A 20 17.32 -12.45 -6.46
N ASP A 21 17.21 -13.65 -7.00
CA ASP A 21 18.11 -14.18 -8.03
C ASP A 21 17.31 -14.51 -9.29
N LEU A 22 17.68 -13.93 -10.41
CA LEU A 22 17.00 -14.12 -11.70
C LEU A 22 17.39 -15.41 -12.42
N ASP A 23 18.54 -16.04 -12.07
CA ASP A 23 18.89 -17.33 -12.66
C ASP A 23 17.97 -18.43 -12.14
N THR A 24 17.58 -18.34 -10.88
CA THR A 24 16.68 -19.30 -10.22
C THR A 24 15.24 -18.80 -10.12
N ASN A 25 14.97 -17.53 -10.44
CA ASN A 25 13.69 -16.84 -10.23
C ASN A 25 13.16 -17.02 -8.79
N ALA A 26 14.02 -16.82 -7.82
CA ALA A 26 13.70 -17.06 -6.41
C ALA A 26 14.14 -15.91 -5.50
N VAL A 27 13.47 -15.78 -4.36
CA VAL A 27 13.93 -14.97 -3.24
C VAL A 27 15.00 -15.77 -2.49
N VAL A 28 16.25 -15.33 -2.57
CA VAL A 28 17.39 -16.01 -1.93
C VAL A 28 17.63 -15.56 -0.49
N GLY A 29 17.01 -14.47 -0.10
CA GLY A 29 17.03 -14.01 1.29
C GLY A 29 16.03 -12.90 1.53
N ALA A 30 15.47 -12.88 2.74
CA ALA A 30 14.60 -11.84 3.23
C ALA A 30 14.93 -11.48 4.69
N ALA A 31 14.77 -10.23 5.05
CA ALA A 31 14.90 -9.74 6.42
C ALA A 31 13.84 -8.67 6.66
N SER A 32 13.26 -8.65 7.85
CA SER A 32 12.31 -7.61 8.28
C SER A 32 12.69 -7.08 9.65
N ALA A 33 12.43 -5.79 9.87
CA ALA A 33 12.58 -5.13 11.14
C ALA A 33 11.31 -4.33 11.46
N ALA A 34 10.89 -4.34 12.73
CA ALA A 34 9.77 -3.53 13.17
C ALA A 34 10.10 -2.05 13.03
N ASN A 35 9.22 -1.27 12.41
CA ASN A 35 9.41 0.16 12.27
C ASN A 35 8.94 0.88 13.54
N SER A 36 9.90 1.38 14.32
CA SER A 36 9.66 2.15 15.55
C SER A 36 9.94 3.65 15.40
N SER A 37 10.01 4.15 14.16
CA SER A 37 10.37 5.55 13.87
C SER A 37 9.19 6.53 14.02
N GLU A 38 8.03 6.08 14.50
CA GLU A 38 6.89 6.95 14.76
C GLU A 38 7.15 7.89 15.94
N THR A 39 6.99 9.18 15.71
CA THR A 39 7.21 10.24 16.70
C THR A 39 5.91 10.83 17.27
N THR A 40 4.76 10.41 16.74
CA THR A 40 3.44 10.90 17.13
C THR A 40 3.16 10.61 18.61
N SER A 41 2.83 11.65 19.39
CA SER A 41 2.42 11.45 20.79
C SER A 41 1.10 10.68 20.89
N ALA A 42 0.87 10.03 22.04
CA ALA A 42 -0.40 9.33 22.28
C ALA A 42 -1.62 10.27 22.20
N THR A 43 -1.47 11.53 22.61
CA THR A 43 -2.53 12.55 22.52
C THR A 43 -2.81 12.94 21.07
N ASP A 44 -1.76 13.13 20.27
CA ASP A 44 -1.90 13.53 18.87
C ASP A 44 -2.50 12.41 18.02
N LYS A 45 -2.23 11.15 18.33
CA LYS A 45 -2.89 9.99 17.71
C LYS A 45 -4.41 10.03 17.87
N LEU A 46 -4.92 10.49 19.02
CA LEU A 46 -6.37 10.58 19.26
C LEU A 46 -7.06 11.59 18.35
N ILE A 47 -6.33 12.58 17.86
CA ILE A 47 -6.84 13.59 16.91
C ILE A 47 -6.38 13.30 15.47
N GLY A 48 -5.94 12.08 15.18
CA GLY A 48 -5.62 11.63 13.83
C GLY A 48 -4.28 12.10 13.28
N ARG A 49 -3.31 12.48 14.14
CA ARG A 49 -1.95 12.78 13.66
C ARG A 49 -1.15 11.49 13.46
N SER A 50 -0.26 11.51 12.48
CA SER A 50 0.68 10.42 12.23
C SER A 50 1.99 10.99 11.67
N GLU A 51 2.95 11.19 12.57
CA GLU A 51 4.23 11.81 12.32
C GLU A 51 5.39 10.84 12.58
N TRP A 52 6.42 10.89 11.73
CA TRP A 52 7.51 9.92 11.75
C TRP A 52 8.86 10.61 11.53
N ASP A 53 9.92 9.98 12.03
CA ASP A 53 11.31 10.32 11.72
C ASP A 53 11.76 9.51 10.49
N LEU A 54 11.84 10.17 9.34
CA LEU A 54 12.15 9.51 8.08
C LEU A 54 13.65 9.20 7.94
N ASP A 55 14.53 9.94 8.60
CA ASP A 55 15.95 9.61 8.67
C ASP A 55 16.16 8.32 9.49
N ALA A 56 15.52 8.18 10.65
CA ALA A 56 15.57 6.95 11.45
C ALA A 56 14.99 5.74 10.68
N MET A 57 13.88 5.93 9.94
CA MET A 57 13.30 4.89 9.08
C MET A 57 14.26 4.45 7.97
N THR A 58 14.98 5.41 7.38
CA THR A 58 15.99 5.14 6.33
C THR A 58 17.19 4.38 6.88
N GLU A 59 17.72 4.77 8.03
CA GLU A 59 18.82 4.05 8.69
C GLU A 59 18.41 2.61 9.02
N LEU A 60 17.21 2.40 9.55
CA LEU A 60 16.67 1.06 9.80
C LEU A 60 16.64 0.21 8.52
N ALA A 61 16.23 0.78 7.38
CA ALA A 61 16.21 0.08 6.09
C ALA A 61 17.62 -0.31 5.63
N ILE A 62 18.60 0.59 5.79
CA ILE A 62 19.99 0.35 5.41
C ILE A 62 20.62 -0.72 6.29
N GLU A 63 20.42 -0.66 7.62
CA GLU A 63 20.92 -1.66 8.56
C GLU A 63 20.33 -3.05 8.29
N ASN A 64 19.01 -3.12 8.04
CA ASN A 64 18.33 -4.36 7.72
C ASN A 64 18.86 -4.97 6.41
N ALA A 65 19.10 -4.15 5.38
CA ALA A 65 19.67 -4.59 4.11
C ALA A 65 21.14 -5.04 4.24
N ALA A 66 21.95 -4.31 5.00
CA ALA A 66 23.35 -4.67 5.25
C ALA A 66 23.46 -6.02 5.97
N ALA A 67 22.63 -6.26 6.98
CA ALA A 67 22.57 -7.54 7.69
C ALA A 67 22.15 -8.69 6.75
N LEU A 68 21.17 -8.45 5.87
CA LEU A 68 20.74 -9.43 4.87
C LEU A 68 21.87 -9.76 3.89
N LEU A 69 22.54 -8.77 3.32
CA LEU A 69 23.64 -8.94 2.38
C LEU A 69 24.82 -9.70 3.00
N SER A 70 25.18 -9.35 4.24
CA SER A 70 26.21 -10.07 5.00
C SER A 70 25.87 -11.55 5.21
N ARG A 71 24.61 -11.86 5.49
CA ARG A 71 24.16 -13.25 5.74
C ARG A 71 24.08 -14.09 4.46
N THR A 72 23.63 -13.48 3.36
CA THR A 72 23.45 -14.18 2.08
C THR A 72 24.72 -14.19 1.22
N ASN A 73 25.70 -13.35 1.51
CA ASN A 73 26.85 -13.08 0.64
C ASN A 73 26.44 -12.66 -0.79
N ALA A 74 25.22 -12.16 -0.97
CA ALA A 74 24.72 -11.75 -2.26
C ALA A 74 25.44 -10.48 -2.74
N ARG A 75 25.62 -10.38 -4.05
CA ARG A 75 26.23 -9.21 -4.71
C ARG A 75 25.20 -8.67 -5.69
N PRO A 76 24.38 -7.69 -5.30
CA PRO A 76 23.34 -7.16 -6.17
C PRO A 76 23.93 -6.39 -7.36
N SER A 77 23.27 -6.45 -8.51
CA SER A 77 23.55 -5.63 -9.70
C SER A 77 22.93 -4.25 -9.59
N ALA A 78 21.76 -4.14 -8.94
CA ALA A 78 21.08 -2.87 -8.68
C ALA A 78 20.20 -2.97 -7.42
N ILE A 79 19.73 -1.79 -6.96
CA ILE A 79 18.85 -1.63 -5.82
C ILE A 79 17.50 -1.08 -6.29
N GLY A 80 16.39 -1.74 -5.91
CA GLY A 80 15.02 -1.24 -6.01
C GLY A 80 14.51 -0.75 -4.67
N VAL A 81 13.63 0.24 -4.70
CA VAL A 81 12.98 0.78 -3.49
C VAL A 81 11.49 0.89 -3.72
N THR A 82 10.73 0.50 -2.74
CA THR A 82 9.29 0.71 -2.66
C THR A 82 8.91 1.04 -1.22
N GLY A 83 7.68 1.37 -0.97
CA GLY A 83 7.19 1.58 0.39
C GLY A 83 5.84 2.25 0.43
N GLN A 84 5.46 2.65 1.65
CA GLN A 84 4.19 3.34 1.87
C GLN A 84 4.05 4.54 0.95
N GLN A 85 3.01 4.52 0.15
CA GLN A 85 2.64 5.62 -0.72
C GLN A 85 2.05 6.78 0.08
N GLN A 86 2.02 7.99 -0.53
CA GLN A 86 1.46 9.19 0.09
C GLN A 86 2.35 9.76 1.20
N GLY A 87 1.80 10.74 1.94
CA GLY A 87 2.56 11.44 2.97
C GLY A 87 3.43 12.56 2.42
N LEU A 88 4.10 13.27 3.32
CA LEU A 88 4.93 14.43 2.97
C LEU A 88 6.12 14.56 3.93
N GLN A 89 7.33 14.63 3.38
CA GLN A 89 8.53 15.16 4.03
C GLN A 89 8.99 16.40 3.27
N LEU A 90 9.33 17.46 3.99
CA LEU A 90 9.96 18.65 3.42
C LEU A 90 11.47 18.60 3.61
N LEU A 91 12.21 19.14 2.64
CA LEU A 91 13.68 19.16 2.62
C LEU A 91 14.21 20.56 2.40
N ASP A 92 15.32 20.90 3.07
CA ASP A 92 16.09 22.11 2.81
C ASP A 92 17.03 21.97 1.58
N ALA A 93 17.76 23.03 1.28
CA ALA A 93 18.69 23.06 0.13
C ALA A 93 19.86 22.06 0.22
N ALA A 94 20.19 21.59 1.43
CA ALA A 94 21.19 20.56 1.68
C ALA A 94 20.58 19.15 1.72
N LEU A 95 19.30 19.03 1.40
CA LEU A 95 18.48 17.81 1.45
C LEU A 95 18.29 17.26 2.87
N ASN A 96 18.48 18.08 3.92
CA ASN A 96 18.10 17.68 5.27
C ASN A 96 16.59 17.76 5.45
N THR A 97 16.05 16.89 6.31
CA THR A 97 14.64 16.90 6.71
C THR A 97 14.27 18.19 7.44
N VAL A 98 13.13 18.78 7.10
CA VAL A 98 12.57 19.97 7.77
C VAL A 98 11.21 19.61 8.32
N GLY A 99 11.13 19.51 9.62
CA GLY A 99 9.94 19.00 10.32
C GLY A 99 9.77 17.48 10.20
N PRO A 100 8.69 16.92 10.76
CA PRO A 100 8.41 15.49 10.70
C PRO A 100 7.90 15.07 9.33
N TYR A 101 8.01 13.79 9.02
CA TYR A 101 7.27 13.16 7.93
C TYR A 101 5.81 12.93 8.35
N PHE A 102 4.88 13.50 7.62
CA PHE A 102 3.45 13.22 7.76
C PHE A 102 3.11 12.00 6.93
N SER A 103 2.65 10.92 7.56
CA SER A 103 2.37 9.68 6.85
C SER A 103 0.99 9.72 6.15
N TRP A 104 0.73 8.69 5.34
CA TRP A 104 -0.57 8.47 4.69
C TRP A 104 -1.75 8.33 5.68
N GLN A 105 -1.48 8.03 6.95
CA GLN A 105 -2.47 7.88 8.01
C GLN A 105 -2.88 9.21 8.65
N ASP A 106 -2.10 10.26 8.42
CA ASP A 106 -2.35 11.57 9.03
C ASP A 106 -3.64 12.20 8.49
N GLN A 107 -4.49 12.64 9.39
CA GLN A 107 -5.82 13.16 9.08
C GLN A 107 -5.93 14.68 9.29
N ARG A 108 -4.82 15.43 9.41
CA ARG A 108 -4.88 16.89 9.66
C ARG A 108 -5.69 17.69 8.63
N ALA A 109 -5.77 17.23 7.39
CA ALA A 109 -6.61 17.86 6.38
C ALA A 109 -8.13 17.68 6.67
N GLN A 110 -8.51 16.80 7.58
CA GLN A 110 -9.88 16.66 8.09
C GLN A 110 -10.18 17.59 9.27
N ASP A 111 -9.21 18.38 9.73
CA ASP A 111 -9.48 19.39 10.75
C ASP A 111 -10.48 20.41 10.20
N PRO A 112 -11.39 20.95 11.04
CA PRO A 112 -12.26 22.03 10.62
C PRO A 112 -11.46 23.31 10.41
N LEU A 113 -11.81 24.08 9.40
CA LEU A 113 -11.31 25.45 9.23
C LEU A 113 -11.72 26.33 10.44
N PRO A 114 -10.88 27.27 10.87
CA PRO A 114 -11.17 28.13 12.02
C PRO A 114 -12.55 28.79 11.93
N GLY A 115 -13.42 28.49 12.88
CA GLY A 115 -14.78 29.04 12.97
C GLY A 115 -15.77 28.46 11.93
N GLN A 116 -15.44 27.38 11.24
CA GLN A 116 -16.28 26.74 10.23
C GLN A 116 -16.54 25.26 10.54
N GLN A 117 -17.55 24.68 9.88
CA GLN A 117 -17.81 23.24 9.92
C GLN A 117 -17.10 22.48 8.77
N HIS A 118 -16.69 23.21 7.73
CA HIS A 118 -15.95 22.64 6.59
C HIS A 118 -14.50 22.37 6.99
N THR A 119 -13.97 21.25 6.50
CA THR A 119 -12.58 20.85 6.71
C THR A 119 -11.64 21.50 5.69
N TYR A 120 -10.32 21.42 5.93
CA TYR A 120 -9.32 21.82 4.93
C TYR A 120 -9.47 20.97 3.65
N LEU A 121 -9.83 19.70 3.76
CA LEU A 121 -10.06 18.84 2.62
C LEU A 121 -11.30 19.28 1.81
N ASP A 122 -12.39 19.71 2.49
CA ASP A 122 -13.57 20.28 1.83
C ASP A 122 -13.24 21.57 1.09
N ALA A 123 -12.43 22.44 1.71
CA ALA A 123 -12.00 23.69 1.07
C ALA A 123 -11.12 23.43 -0.17
N MET A 124 -10.24 22.44 -0.09
CA MET A 124 -9.42 21.99 -1.22
C MET A 124 -10.29 21.41 -2.33
N ALA A 125 -11.26 20.56 -1.98
CA ALA A 125 -12.24 20.01 -2.91
C ALA A 125 -13.03 21.11 -3.64
N GLN A 126 -13.49 22.10 -2.89
CA GLN A 126 -14.25 23.23 -3.43
C GLN A 126 -13.42 24.08 -4.41
N ARG A 127 -12.16 24.40 -4.07
CA ARG A 127 -11.26 25.17 -4.95
C ARG A 127 -10.91 24.41 -6.22
N GLY A 128 -10.58 23.12 -6.10
CA GLY A 128 -10.19 22.26 -7.22
C GLY A 128 -11.35 21.70 -8.04
N GLY A 129 -12.60 22.11 -7.75
CA GLY A 129 -13.78 21.63 -8.48
C GLY A 129 -14.03 20.13 -8.30
N SER A 130 -13.63 19.56 -7.15
CA SER A 130 -13.90 18.15 -6.86
C SER A 130 -15.39 17.95 -6.58
N THR A 131 -15.97 16.98 -7.24
CA THR A 131 -17.34 16.53 -7.00
C THR A 131 -17.33 15.01 -6.83
N ALA A 132 -18.09 14.51 -5.84
CA ALA A 132 -18.40 13.10 -5.72
C ALA A 132 -19.90 12.93 -5.58
N THR A 133 -20.50 12.04 -6.37
CA THR A 133 -21.86 11.56 -6.14
C THR A 133 -21.83 10.43 -5.10
N GLU A 134 -23.00 10.05 -4.58
CA GLU A 134 -23.11 8.95 -3.64
C GLU A 134 -22.52 7.67 -4.26
N GLY A 135 -21.59 7.03 -3.55
CA GLY A 135 -20.91 5.80 -4.00
C GLY A 135 -19.71 6.02 -4.94
N GLU A 136 -19.39 7.25 -5.30
CA GLU A 136 -18.17 7.55 -6.05
C GLU A 136 -16.99 7.88 -5.14
N MET A 137 -15.77 7.60 -5.64
CA MET A 137 -14.54 8.02 -4.99
C MET A 137 -14.40 9.54 -5.07
N PRO A 138 -14.17 10.28 -3.96
CA PRO A 138 -13.83 11.68 -4.01
C PRO A 138 -12.55 11.88 -4.82
N ALA A 139 -12.63 12.66 -5.89
CA ALA A 139 -11.49 12.95 -6.76
C ALA A 139 -11.69 14.31 -7.46
N PHE A 140 -10.62 14.91 -7.95
CA PHE A 140 -10.71 16.08 -8.80
C PHE A 140 -11.29 15.72 -10.18
N ALA A 141 -12.35 16.40 -10.57
CA ALA A 141 -13.12 16.04 -11.76
C ALA A 141 -12.28 16.03 -13.05
N ASN A 142 -11.35 16.97 -13.20
CA ASN A 142 -10.55 17.16 -14.41
C ASN A 142 -9.31 16.25 -14.47
N THR A 143 -8.83 15.73 -13.34
CA THR A 143 -7.58 14.97 -13.27
C THR A 143 -7.78 13.49 -12.91
N GLY A 144 -8.94 13.15 -12.35
CA GLY A 144 -9.21 11.80 -11.83
C GLY A 144 -8.40 11.46 -10.57
N CYS A 145 -7.59 12.40 -10.07
CA CYS A 145 -6.77 12.15 -8.89
C CYS A 145 -7.63 12.06 -7.63
N PRO A 146 -7.49 10.98 -6.82
CA PRO A 146 -8.22 10.85 -5.58
C PRO A 146 -7.89 11.99 -4.61
N LEU A 147 -8.88 12.46 -3.87
CA LEU A 147 -8.73 13.45 -2.81
C LEU A 147 -8.81 12.76 -1.46
N VAL A 148 -7.66 12.58 -0.81
CA VAL A 148 -7.51 11.85 0.45
C VAL A 148 -6.64 12.67 1.41
N ALA A 149 -7.01 12.72 2.69
CA ALA A 149 -6.33 13.54 3.70
C ALA A 149 -4.83 13.25 3.84
N GLY A 150 -4.43 11.99 3.69
CA GLY A 150 -3.03 11.55 3.81
C GLY A 150 -2.15 11.81 2.59
N HIS A 151 -2.65 12.45 1.53
CA HIS A 151 -1.84 12.86 0.38
C HIS A 151 -0.93 14.06 0.70
N ALA A 152 0.14 14.24 -0.06
CA ALA A 152 1.11 15.32 0.17
C ALA A 152 0.52 16.73 -0.01
N ALA A 153 -0.28 16.97 -1.06
CA ALA A 153 -0.86 18.28 -1.30
C ALA A 153 -1.86 18.72 -0.22
N PRO A 154 -2.75 17.89 0.34
CA PRO A 154 -3.52 18.20 1.54
C PRO A 154 -2.68 18.61 2.74
N HIS A 155 -1.52 17.98 2.98
CA HIS A 155 -0.59 18.40 4.03
C HIS A 155 0.02 19.77 3.74
N LEU A 156 0.47 20.02 2.51
CA LEU A 156 0.99 21.33 2.09
C LEU A 156 -0.08 22.41 2.23
N PHE A 157 -1.32 22.13 1.80
CA PHE A 157 -2.45 23.04 1.91
C PHE A 157 -2.76 23.40 3.37
N TRP A 158 -2.77 22.40 4.26
CA TRP A 158 -2.96 22.59 5.70
C TRP A 158 -1.84 23.42 6.31
N LEU A 159 -0.56 23.10 6.02
CA LEU A 159 0.61 23.82 6.54
C LEU A 159 0.58 25.30 6.10
N GLN A 160 0.28 25.56 4.85
CA GLN A 160 0.20 26.93 4.30
C GLN A 160 -0.95 27.70 4.93
N ALA A 161 -2.14 27.13 5.03
CA ALA A 161 -3.31 27.78 5.60
C ALA A 161 -3.15 28.11 7.10
N ASN A 162 -2.31 27.36 7.82
CA ASN A 162 -1.98 27.60 9.23
C ASN A 162 -0.69 28.42 9.44
N ASN A 163 -0.06 28.94 8.40
CA ASN A 163 1.22 29.65 8.45
C ASN A 163 2.34 28.80 9.11
N GLN A 164 2.31 27.48 8.91
CA GLN A 164 3.27 26.51 9.44
C GLN A 164 4.16 25.89 8.37
N LEU A 165 4.02 26.32 7.10
CA LEU A 165 4.90 25.84 6.05
C LEU A 165 6.32 26.37 6.28
N PRO A 166 7.31 25.50 6.57
CA PRO A 166 8.69 25.93 6.81
C PRO A 166 9.37 26.32 5.48
N SER A 167 10.52 26.98 5.58
CA SER A 167 11.37 27.20 4.41
C SER A 167 11.93 25.87 3.91
N ALA A 168 11.44 25.44 2.77
CA ALA A 168 11.85 24.20 2.11
C ALA A 168 12.04 24.44 0.62
N VAL A 169 12.80 23.57 -0.05
CA VAL A 169 13.05 23.62 -1.50
C VAL A 169 12.53 22.40 -2.23
N SER A 170 12.12 21.36 -1.51
CA SER A 170 11.56 20.13 -2.06
C SER A 170 10.68 19.42 -1.06
N GLY A 171 9.59 18.84 -1.56
CA GLY A 171 8.87 17.79 -0.86
C GLY A 171 9.25 16.41 -1.40
N THR A 172 8.93 15.36 -0.63
CA THR A 172 9.15 13.97 -1.01
C THR A 172 8.21 13.05 -0.21
N THR A 173 7.99 11.83 -0.68
CA THR A 173 7.41 10.75 0.09
C THR A 173 8.49 9.83 0.65
N ALA A 174 8.13 8.78 1.39
CA ALA A 174 9.12 7.95 2.06
C ALA A 174 10.03 7.17 1.11
N PRO A 175 9.54 6.49 0.05
CA PRO A 175 10.41 5.72 -0.83
C PRO A 175 11.40 6.59 -1.61
N GLU A 176 10.96 7.74 -2.15
CA GLU A 176 11.82 8.68 -2.89
C GLU A 176 12.86 9.33 -1.98
N PHE A 177 12.52 9.56 -0.71
CA PHE A 177 13.49 10.05 0.27
C PHE A 177 14.62 9.03 0.47
N VAL A 178 14.30 7.74 0.63
CA VAL A 178 15.30 6.68 0.74
C VAL A 178 16.18 6.64 -0.50
N VAL A 179 15.60 6.68 -1.71
CA VAL A 179 16.38 6.78 -2.96
C VAL A 179 17.28 8.01 -2.96
N SER A 180 16.75 9.18 -2.58
CA SER A 180 17.52 10.43 -2.48
C SER A 180 18.73 10.29 -1.54
N ARG A 181 18.57 9.65 -0.39
CA ARG A 181 19.65 9.36 0.55
C ARG A 181 20.70 8.40 -0.04
N LEU A 182 20.24 7.35 -0.75
CA LEU A 182 21.16 6.38 -1.38
C LEU A 182 22.03 7.02 -2.46
N VAL A 183 21.46 7.90 -3.29
CA VAL A 183 22.17 8.50 -4.45
C VAL A 183 22.73 9.90 -4.18
N GLY A 184 22.36 10.54 -3.06
CA GLY A 184 22.82 11.89 -2.71
C GLY A 184 22.30 12.98 -3.65
N LYS A 185 21.10 12.83 -4.20
CA LYS A 185 20.46 13.76 -5.14
C LYS A 185 19.07 14.18 -4.65
N ARG A 186 18.56 15.28 -5.22
CA ARG A 186 17.17 15.71 -4.99
C ARG A 186 16.20 14.57 -5.36
N PRO A 187 15.13 14.36 -4.58
CA PRO A 187 14.14 13.34 -4.89
C PRO A 187 13.52 13.53 -6.27
N VAL A 188 13.27 12.43 -6.95
CA VAL A 188 12.45 12.32 -8.15
C VAL A 188 11.31 11.34 -7.85
N VAL A 189 10.20 11.42 -8.58
CA VAL A 189 9.03 10.57 -8.34
C VAL A 189 8.53 9.95 -9.63
N ASP A 190 8.13 8.69 -9.58
CA ASP A 190 7.48 8.03 -10.70
C ASP A 190 5.94 8.22 -10.67
N PRO A 191 5.23 7.93 -11.76
CA PRO A 191 3.78 8.08 -11.83
C PRO A 191 3.01 7.30 -10.75
N THR A 192 3.55 6.17 -10.25
CA THR A 192 2.87 5.33 -9.27
C THR A 192 2.79 6.01 -7.90
N ASP A 193 3.84 6.73 -7.50
CA ASP A 193 3.90 7.48 -6.24
C ASP A 193 3.45 8.94 -6.41
N ALA A 194 3.58 9.52 -7.61
CA ALA A 194 3.07 10.86 -7.91
C ALA A 194 1.56 11.01 -7.65
N LEU A 195 0.79 9.93 -7.85
CA LEU A 195 -0.63 9.89 -7.47
C LEU A 195 -0.84 10.21 -5.98
N GLY A 196 0.05 9.76 -5.13
CA GLY A 196 0.05 10.00 -3.68
C GLY A 196 0.22 11.47 -3.28
N TRP A 197 0.54 12.34 -4.23
CA TRP A 197 0.57 13.79 -4.00
C TRP A 197 -0.82 14.43 -4.01
N GLY A 198 -1.82 13.79 -4.64
CA GLY A 198 -3.21 14.27 -4.65
C GLY A 198 -3.51 15.35 -5.68
N VAL A 199 -2.55 15.75 -6.50
CA VAL A 199 -2.68 16.75 -7.58
C VAL A 199 -1.99 16.30 -8.87
N TYR A 200 -2.13 15.03 -9.19
CA TYR A 200 -1.60 14.40 -10.37
C TYR A 200 -2.69 14.24 -11.44
N ASP A 201 -2.43 14.61 -12.69
CA ASP A 201 -3.34 14.38 -13.81
C ASP A 201 -3.18 12.93 -14.27
N VAL A 202 -4.07 12.06 -13.83
CA VAL A 202 -3.96 10.61 -14.03
C VAL A 202 -3.97 10.24 -15.53
N PRO A 203 -4.89 10.75 -16.36
CA PRO A 203 -4.87 10.49 -17.80
C PRO A 203 -3.63 11.03 -18.53
N LYS A 204 -3.18 12.23 -18.18
CA LYS A 204 -2.01 12.86 -18.82
C LYS A 204 -0.68 12.36 -18.30
N ARG A 205 -0.67 11.66 -17.17
CA ARG A 205 0.54 11.21 -16.47
C ARG A 205 1.53 12.37 -16.20
N ALA A 206 1.00 13.47 -15.66
CA ALA A 206 1.72 14.71 -15.42
C ALA A 206 1.23 15.39 -14.14
N TRP A 207 1.97 16.36 -13.62
CA TRP A 207 1.44 17.26 -12.60
C TRP A 207 0.26 18.05 -13.14
N ALA A 208 -0.75 18.25 -12.32
CA ALA A 208 -1.92 19.06 -12.64
C ALA A 208 -1.63 20.54 -12.34
N ASP A 209 -0.79 21.19 -13.15
CA ASP A 209 -0.23 22.52 -12.89
C ASP A 209 -1.33 23.58 -12.63
N GLU A 210 -2.42 23.56 -13.40
CA GLU A 210 -3.57 24.46 -13.19
C GLU A 210 -4.22 24.22 -11.82
N LEU A 211 -4.42 22.96 -11.42
CA LEU A 211 -4.97 22.61 -10.11
C LEU A 211 -4.03 23.02 -8.97
N ILE A 212 -2.73 22.81 -9.12
CA ILE A 212 -1.71 23.22 -8.14
C ILE A 212 -1.77 24.74 -7.94
N ALA A 213 -1.87 25.50 -9.04
CA ALA A 213 -1.99 26.96 -8.99
C ALA A 213 -3.32 27.41 -8.36
N ASP A 214 -4.45 26.79 -8.71
CA ASP A 214 -5.77 27.10 -8.13
C ASP A 214 -5.83 26.84 -6.62
N LEU A 215 -5.11 25.82 -6.16
CA LEU A 215 -4.96 25.52 -4.74
C LEU A 215 -3.98 26.47 -4.04
N GLY A 216 -3.21 27.25 -4.78
CA GLY A 216 -2.20 28.18 -4.28
C GLY A 216 -0.96 27.47 -3.71
N LEU A 217 -0.66 26.27 -4.17
CA LEU A 217 0.50 25.49 -3.71
C LEU A 217 1.76 25.91 -4.47
N ASP A 218 2.90 25.90 -3.79
CA ASP A 218 4.21 26.17 -4.39
C ASP A 218 4.69 24.98 -5.21
N GLN A 219 4.64 25.12 -6.53
CA GLN A 219 5.05 24.07 -7.47
C GLN A 219 6.53 23.70 -7.35
N SER A 220 7.38 24.58 -6.85
CA SER A 220 8.80 24.28 -6.65
C SER A 220 9.07 23.19 -5.62
N LEU A 221 8.10 22.90 -4.75
CA LEU A 221 8.17 21.83 -3.75
C LEU A 221 7.90 20.43 -4.35
N PHE A 222 7.32 20.37 -5.55
CA PHE A 222 7.01 19.08 -6.19
C PHE A 222 8.27 18.51 -6.83
N PRO A 223 8.52 17.19 -6.66
CA PRO A 223 9.67 16.54 -7.28
C PRO A 223 9.50 16.44 -8.81
N GLU A 224 10.61 16.26 -9.51
CA GLU A 224 10.59 15.97 -10.93
C GLU A 224 9.92 14.61 -11.19
N LEU A 225 9.01 14.58 -12.17
CA LEU A 225 8.41 13.34 -12.65
C LEU A 225 9.37 12.62 -13.59
N VAL A 226 9.60 11.34 -13.31
CA VAL A 226 10.45 10.47 -14.13
C VAL A 226 9.73 9.15 -14.40
N GLU A 227 10.12 8.43 -15.43
CA GLU A 227 9.49 7.15 -15.74
C GLU A 227 9.89 6.07 -14.73
N SER A 228 8.93 5.18 -14.41
CA SER A 228 9.17 3.97 -13.62
C SER A 228 10.22 3.08 -14.28
N CYS A 229 10.91 2.26 -13.50
CA CYS A 229 11.96 1.37 -13.98
C CYS A 229 13.10 2.09 -14.72
N THR A 230 13.47 3.29 -14.25
CA THR A 230 14.67 4.02 -14.69
C THR A 230 15.65 4.17 -13.52
N MET A 231 16.90 4.51 -13.79
CA MET A 231 17.92 4.69 -12.75
C MET A 231 17.90 6.11 -12.18
N ALA A 232 17.71 6.24 -10.86
CA ALA A 232 17.85 7.51 -10.13
C ALA A 232 19.32 7.96 -10.06
N GLY A 233 20.24 7.02 -9.94
CA GLY A 233 21.65 7.31 -9.92
C GLY A 233 22.53 6.21 -9.32
N PRO A 234 23.83 6.45 -9.22
CA PRO A 234 24.75 5.54 -8.56
C PRO A 234 24.70 5.71 -7.04
N LEU A 235 24.82 4.61 -6.32
CA LEU A 235 24.97 4.57 -4.87
C LEU A 235 26.20 5.36 -4.42
N THR A 236 26.03 6.25 -3.44
CA THR A 236 27.15 7.04 -2.90
C THR A 236 28.16 6.15 -2.16
N ALA A 237 29.42 6.60 -2.06
CA ALA A 237 30.46 5.85 -1.35
C ALA A 237 30.11 5.63 0.14
N ALA A 238 29.46 6.61 0.78
CA ALA A 238 29.05 6.51 2.18
C ALA A 238 27.98 5.42 2.38
N MET A 239 26.97 5.37 1.50
CA MET A 239 25.92 4.35 1.59
C MET A 239 26.43 2.98 1.17
N ALA A 240 27.32 2.91 0.19
CA ALA A 240 27.97 1.67 -0.20
C ALA A 240 28.76 1.04 0.97
N GLN A 241 29.48 1.86 1.72
CA GLN A 241 30.18 1.42 2.93
C GLN A 241 29.21 0.87 3.99
N LYS A 242 28.10 1.55 4.24
CA LYS A 242 27.06 1.09 5.19
C LYS A 242 26.45 -0.26 4.77
N LEU A 243 26.14 -0.40 3.49
CA LEU A 243 25.54 -1.63 2.93
C LEU A 243 26.56 -2.78 2.72
N GLY A 244 27.86 -2.50 2.76
CA GLY A 244 28.91 -3.49 2.47
C GLY A 244 28.97 -3.91 1.00
N VAL A 245 28.62 -3.02 0.07
CA VAL A 245 28.60 -3.25 -1.38
C VAL A 245 29.54 -2.26 -2.11
N PRO A 246 29.91 -2.48 -3.39
CA PRO A 246 30.69 -1.54 -4.15
C PRO A 246 29.98 -0.18 -4.31
N ALA A 247 30.76 0.91 -4.23
CA ALA A 247 30.27 2.25 -4.59
C ALA A 247 29.89 2.30 -6.08
N GLY A 248 28.90 3.13 -6.39
CA GLY A 248 28.44 3.28 -7.77
C GLY A 248 27.43 2.20 -8.21
N LEU A 249 26.99 1.30 -7.31
CA LEU A 249 25.91 0.37 -7.60
C LEU A 249 24.67 1.14 -8.07
N PRO A 250 24.03 0.75 -9.18
CA PRO A 250 22.84 1.44 -9.68
C PRO A 250 21.67 1.37 -8.67
N VAL A 251 20.97 2.49 -8.51
CA VAL A 251 19.74 2.58 -7.70
C VAL A 251 18.61 3.00 -8.61
N ALA A 252 17.55 2.21 -8.68
CA ALA A 252 16.37 2.52 -9.46
C ALA A 252 15.51 3.60 -8.78
N VAL A 253 14.71 4.30 -9.56
CA VAL A 253 13.65 5.17 -9.06
C VAL A 253 12.66 4.33 -8.25
N ALA A 254 12.17 4.88 -7.15
CA ALA A 254 11.17 4.21 -6.33
C ALA A 254 9.85 4.04 -7.09
N SER A 255 9.08 3.03 -6.74
CA SER A 255 7.72 2.81 -7.23
C SER A 255 6.81 2.37 -6.09
N GLY A 256 5.53 2.73 -6.17
CA GLY A 256 4.56 2.51 -5.10
C GLY A 256 4.35 1.05 -4.71
N ASP A 257 4.18 0.79 -3.43
CA ASP A 257 4.06 -0.54 -2.83
C ASP A 257 2.92 -1.38 -3.43
N HIS A 258 1.77 -0.76 -3.69
CA HIS A 258 0.63 -1.44 -4.29
C HIS A 258 0.93 -1.94 -5.72
N GLN A 259 1.54 -1.10 -6.55
CA GLN A 259 1.93 -1.44 -7.91
C GLN A 259 3.06 -2.47 -7.93
N CYS A 260 4.03 -2.31 -7.04
CA CYS A 260 5.09 -3.30 -6.85
C CYS A 260 4.53 -4.64 -6.34
N SER A 261 3.58 -4.64 -5.38
CA SER A 261 2.92 -5.86 -4.93
C SER A 261 2.19 -6.57 -6.07
N PHE A 262 1.51 -5.82 -6.94
CA PHE A 262 0.89 -6.40 -8.14
C PHE A 262 1.93 -7.00 -9.10
N ALA A 263 3.04 -6.31 -9.36
CA ALA A 263 4.14 -6.80 -10.19
C ALA A 263 4.80 -8.06 -9.62
N GLY A 264 5.01 -8.10 -8.29
CA GLY A 264 5.61 -9.26 -7.61
C GLY A 264 4.70 -10.47 -7.46
N THR A 265 3.39 -10.31 -7.79
CA THR A 265 2.38 -11.35 -7.58
C THR A 265 1.78 -11.88 -8.87
N VAL A 266 1.58 -11.01 -9.87
CA VAL A 266 0.80 -11.29 -11.08
C VAL A 266 1.69 -11.53 -12.29
N ALA A 267 1.62 -12.73 -12.86
CA ALA A 267 2.35 -13.09 -14.08
C ALA A 267 1.61 -12.66 -15.38
N ASP A 268 0.29 -12.69 -15.36
CA ASP A 268 -0.57 -12.49 -16.53
C ASP A 268 -1.53 -11.31 -16.26
N TYR A 269 -1.06 -10.10 -16.58
CA TYR A 269 -1.77 -8.86 -16.27
C TYR A 269 -3.15 -8.78 -16.95
N ALA A 270 -3.26 -9.30 -18.18
CA ALA A 270 -4.48 -9.20 -18.97
C ALA A 270 -5.63 -10.08 -18.41
N ASN A 271 -5.29 -11.19 -17.77
CA ASN A 271 -6.27 -12.20 -17.39
C ASN A 271 -6.45 -12.36 -15.88
N THR A 272 -5.74 -11.55 -15.06
CA THR A 272 -5.73 -11.73 -13.62
C THR A 272 -6.44 -10.58 -12.88
N VAL A 273 -7.24 -10.93 -11.86
CA VAL A 273 -7.59 -10.05 -10.76
C VAL A 273 -6.78 -10.46 -9.53
N ALA A 274 -6.15 -9.50 -8.89
CA ALA A 274 -5.38 -9.72 -7.66
C ALA A 274 -6.15 -9.22 -6.44
N VAL A 275 -6.15 -10.02 -5.37
CA VAL A 275 -6.72 -9.65 -4.07
C VAL A 275 -5.61 -9.70 -3.03
N ASN A 276 -5.41 -8.61 -2.32
CA ASN A 276 -4.48 -8.56 -1.19
C ASN A 276 -5.25 -8.30 0.11
N VAL A 277 -5.01 -9.13 1.12
CA VAL A 277 -5.59 -8.96 2.47
C VAL A 277 -4.47 -8.97 3.50
N GLY A 278 -3.95 -7.78 3.76
CA GLY A 278 -3.06 -7.47 4.88
C GLY A 278 -3.84 -6.80 6.02
N THR A 279 -3.32 -5.72 6.60
CA THR A 279 -4.05 -4.87 7.57
C THR A 279 -5.31 -4.27 6.96
N GLY A 280 -5.21 -3.76 5.72
CA GLY A 280 -6.34 -3.46 4.84
C GLY A 280 -6.55 -4.55 3.81
N GLY A 281 -7.60 -4.41 2.99
CA GLY A 281 -7.85 -5.29 1.86
C GLY A 281 -8.08 -4.48 0.60
N GLN A 282 -7.72 -5.07 -0.54
CA GLN A 282 -7.90 -4.46 -1.85
C GLN A 282 -8.04 -5.52 -2.93
N ALA A 283 -8.84 -5.19 -3.95
CA ALA A 283 -8.89 -5.96 -5.19
C ALA A 283 -8.45 -5.05 -6.33
N ALA A 284 -7.56 -5.53 -7.19
CA ALA A 284 -7.00 -4.74 -8.28
C ALA A 284 -6.86 -5.56 -9.55
N LEU A 285 -6.97 -4.89 -10.69
CA LEU A 285 -6.68 -5.47 -11.98
C LEU A 285 -6.02 -4.43 -12.91
N TYR A 286 -5.18 -4.91 -13.81
CA TYR A 286 -4.51 -4.08 -14.80
C TYR A 286 -5.43 -3.75 -15.98
N ILE A 287 -5.34 -2.50 -16.45
CA ILE A 287 -5.99 -2.01 -17.66
C ILE A 287 -5.01 -1.14 -18.47
N GLU A 288 -5.10 -1.18 -19.78
CA GLU A 288 -4.19 -0.43 -20.66
C GLU A 288 -4.55 1.05 -20.77
N ALA A 289 -5.85 1.36 -20.76
CA ALA A 289 -6.38 2.72 -20.91
C ALA A 289 -7.26 3.09 -19.72
N PRO A 290 -7.33 4.38 -19.35
CA PRO A 290 -8.16 4.82 -18.24
C PRO A 290 -9.65 4.57 -18.52
N LEU A 291 -10.37 4.17 -17.48
CA LEU A 291 -11.82 3.96 -17.51
C LEU A 291 -12.56 5.11 -16.81
N PRO A 292 -13.87 5.26 -17.08
CA PRO A 292 -14.70 6.25 -16.40
C PRO A 292 -14.63 6.11 -14.88
N ARG A 293 -14.90 7.20 -14.17
CA ARG A 293 -14.99 7.24 -12.71
C ARG A 293 -16.08 6.29 -12.20
N GLY A 294 -15.86 5.78 -10.99
CA GLY A 294 -16.77 4.98 -10.21
C GLY A 294 -16.33 4.93 -8.76
N SER A 295 -16.65 3.87 -8.06
CA SER A 295 -16.21 3.63 -6.68
C SER A 295 -14.75 3.16 -6.57
N LEU A 296 -14.08 2.91 -7.69
CA LEU A 296 -12.71 2.41 -7.74
C LEU A 296 -11.70 3.53 -7.97
N GLU A 297 -10.50 3.34 -7.44
CA GLU A 297 -9.35 4.20 -7.74
C GLU A 297 -8.71 3.78 -9.05
N LEU A 298 -8.44 4.76 -9.91
CA LEU A 298 -7.60 4.58 -11.08
C LEU A 298 -6.18 5.02 -10.72
N ARG A 299 -5.25 4.06 -10.69
CA ARG A 299 -3.85 4.29 -10.28
C ARG A 299 -2.92 4.08 -11.47
N PRO A 300 -2.00 5.00 -11.77
CA PRO A 300 -0.94 4.74 -12.74
C PRO A 300 -0.22 3.44 -12.40
N TYR A 301 0.07 2.65 -13.42
CA TYR A 301 0.87 1.45 -13.24
C TYR A 301 2.31 1.67 -13.71
N ILE A 302 3.21 0.80 -13.29
CA ILE A 302 4.65 0.83 -13.60
C ILE A 302 4.85 0.83 -15.12
N GLN A 303 5.65 1.75 -15.64
CA GLN A 303 5.91 2.03 -17.04
C GLN A 303 4.66 2.49 -17.81
N ARG A 304 3.59 1.72 -17.88
CA ARG A 304 2.39 2.04 -18.65
C ARG A 304 1.13 1.40 -18.08
N GLY A 305 -0.02 1.89 -18.54
CA GLY A 305 -1.32 1.40 -18.09
C GLY A 305 -1.68 1.84 -16.68
N TYR A 306 -2.65 1.18 -16.11
CA TYR A 306 -3.25 1.55 -14.85
C TYR A 306 -3.67 0.31 -14.06
N LEU A 307 -3.72 0.44 -12.73
CA LEU A 307 -4.50 -0.45 -11.88
C LEU A 307 -5.84 0.19 -11.58
N LEU A 308 -6.90 -0.56 -11.82
CA LEU A 308 -8.24 -0.24 -11.32
C LEU A 308 -8.42 -0.99 -10.01
N ALA A 309 -8.56 -0.25 -8.89
CA ALA A 309 -8.45 -0.81 -7.56
C ALA A 309 -9.60 -0.40 -6.63
N GLY A 310 -10.21 -1.39 -5.98
CA GLY A 310 -11.05 -1.20 -4.80
C GLY A 310 -10.19 -1.26 -3.55
N VAL A 311 -10.05 -0.14 -2.85
CA VAL A 311 -9.06 0.04 -1.77
C VAL A 311 -9.73 0.37 -0.45
N GLY A 312 -9.18 -0.18 0.64
CA GLY A 312 -9.47 0.28 2.00
C GLY A 312 -10.84 -0.10 2.54
N ALA A 313 -11.52 -1.09 1.94
CA ALA A 313 -12.83 -1.52 2.40
C ALA A 313 -12.73 -2.46 3.61
N VAL A 314 -12.04 -3.58 3.46
CA VAL A 314 -12.01 -4.66 4.47
C VAL A 314 -10.64 -5.34 4.47
N GLY A 315 -10.20 -5.82 5.63
CA GLY A 315 -8.92 -6.49 5.76
C GLY A 315 -8.73 -7.09 7.15
N GLY A 316 -7.49 -7.39 7.52
CA GLY A 316 -7.15 -7.94 8.84
C GLY A 316 -7.61 -7.07 10.01
N ARG A 317 -7.71 -5.75 9.82
CA ARG A 317 -8.30 -4.84 10.83
C ARG A 317 -9.78 -5.19 11.09
N THR A 318 -10.54 -5.51 10.06
CA THR A 318 -11.96 -5.90 10.17
C THR A 318 -12.10 -7.17 11.03
N PHE A 319 -11.32 -8.20 10.73
CA PHE A 319 -11.31 -9.43 11.53
C PHE A 319 -10.82 -9.17 12.96
N ARG A 320 -9.78 -8.35 13.12
CA ARG A 320 -9.26 -7.96 14.43
C ARG A 320 -10.33 -7.31 15.30
N THR A 321 -11.17 -6.45 14.74
CA THR A 321 -12.27 -5.82 15.49
C THR A 321 -13.22 -6.85 16.08
N LEU A 322 -13.62 -7.88 15.34
CA LEU A 322 -14.45 -8.95 15.88
C LEU A 322 -13.71 -9.81 16.90
N ARG A 323 -12.45 -10.16 16.65
CA ARG A 323 -11.60 -10.89 17.60
C ARG A 323 -11.46 -10.13 18.92
N ASP A 324 -11.20 -8.83 18.86
CA ASP A 324 -11.00 -8.00 20.04
C ASP A 324 -12.31 -7.85 20.83
N PHE A 325 -13.47 -7.76 20.16
CA PHE A 325 -14.76 -7.86 20.82
C PHE A 325 -14.92 -9.15 21.64
N PHE A 326 -14.54 -10.32 21.09
CA PHE A 326 -14.59 -11.57 21.85
C PHE A 326 -13.56 -11.59 22.99
N ALA A 327 -12.35 -11.04 22.77
CA ALA A 327 -11.34 -10.94 23.81
C ALA A 327 -11.83 -10.09 25.00
N ASP A 328 -12.42 -8.94 24.70
CA ASP A 328 -12.96 -8.02 25.70
C ASP A 328 -14.15 -8.65 26.44
N ALA A 329 -15.03 -9.37 25.74
CA ALA A 329 -16.14 -10.10 26.38
C ALA A 329 -15.65 -11.20 27.32
N ILE A 330 -14.65 -12.00 26.93
CA ILE A 330 -14.03 -13.02 27.78
C ILE A 330 -13.43 -12.38 29.02
N HIS A 331 -12.68 -11.30 28.84
CA HIS A 331 -12.07 -10.57 29.96
C HIS A 331 -13.14 -10.01 30.91
N ALA A 332 -14.13 -9.32 30.40
CA ALA A 332 -15.16 -8.68 31.20
C ALA A 332 -16.06 -9.69 31.97
N LEU A 333 -16.32 -10.87 31.40
CA LEU A 333 -17.25 -11.84 31.98
C LEU A 333 -16.56 -12.94 32.82
N ALA A 334 -15.30 -13.26 32.51
CA ALA A 334 -14.59 -14.37 33.16
C ALA A 334 -13.29 -13.93 33.87
N ASP A 335 -12.91 -12.65 33.79
CA ASP A 335 -11.64 -12.09 34.33
C ASP A 335 -10.39 -12.83 33.79
N VAL A 336 -10.46 -13.26 32.51
CA VAL A 336 -9.38 -13.96 31.82
C VAL A 336 -8.86 -13.07 30.70
N GLN A 337 -7.55 -12.92 30.59
CA GLN A 337 -6.89 -12.28 29.42
C GLN A 337 -6.60 -13.35 28.37
N PRO A 338 -7.38 -13.45 27.29
CA PRO A 338 -7.12 -14.46 26.27
C PRO A 338 -5.90 -14.08 25.44
N ASP A 339 -5.12 -15.08 25.04
CA ASP A 339 -4.12 -14.95 24.01
C ASP A 339 -4.82 -14.60 22.68
N ARG A 340 -4.46 -13.46 22.09
CA ARG A 340 -5.13 -12.94 20.89
C ARG A 340 -4.84 -13.78 19.63
N GLU A 341 -3.66 -14.41 19.56
CA GLU A 341 -3.32 -15.29 18.43
C GLU A 341 -4.08 -16.61 18.53
N ALA A 342 -4.07 -17.25 19.69
CA ALA A 342 -4.88 -18.45 19.93
C ALA A 342 -6.37 -18.18 19.71
N LEU A 343 -6.86 -17.00 20.08
CA LEU A 343 -8.25 -16.61 19.83
C LEU A 343 -8.55 -16.43 18.33
N TYR A 344 -7.61 -15.87 17.56
CA TYR A 344 -7.73 -15.80 16.11
C TYR A 344 -7.89 -17.19 15.48
N GLU A 345 -6.99 -18.12 15.80
CA GLU A 345 -7.03 -19.50 15.30
C GLU A 345 -8.35 -20.20 15.69
N ARG A 346 -8.78 -20.01 16.94
CA ARG A 346 -10.02 -20.59 17.43
C ARG A 346 -11.27 -20.06 16.71
N LEU A 347 -11.33 -18.76 16.44
CA LEU A 347 -12.43 -18.15 15.69
C LEU A 347 -12.47 -18.65 14.24
N VAL A 348 -11.32 -18.79 13.59
CA VAL A 348 -11.23 -19.36 12.23
C VAL A 348 -11.71 -20.82 12.22
N ALA A 349 -11.29 -21.62 13.21
CA ALA A 349 -11.73 -23.03 13.35
C ALA A 349 -13.27 -23.12 13.55
N LEU A 350 -13.83 -22.29 14.45
CA LEU A 350 -15.27 -22.25 14.66
C LEU A 350 -16.05 -21.82 13.40
N ALA A 351 -15.50 -20.89 12.62
CA ALA A 351 -16.09 -20.50 11.36
C ALA A 351 -16.01 -21.60 10.29
N ALA A 352 -14.96 -22.43 10.32
CA ALA A 352 -14.84 -23.56 9.40
C ALA A 352 -15.88 -24.66 9.63
N ASP A 353 -16.34 -24.82 10.88
CA ASP A 353 -17.39 -25.77 11.25
C ASP A 353 -18.81 -25.28 10.83
N VAL A 354 -19.00 -24.01 10.52
CA VAL A 354 -20.27 -23.45 10.05
C VAL A 354 -20.40 -23.63 8.54
N PRO A 355 -21.58 -24.08 8.04
CA PRO A 355 -21.80 -24.22 6.60
C PRO A 355 -21.60 -22.92 5.81
N VAL A 356 -21.26 -23.05 4.53
CA VAL A 356 -21.18 -21.92 3.58
C VAL A 356 -22.50 -21.16 3.58
N GLY A 357 -22.44 -19.84 3.58
CA GLY A 357 -23.60 -18.96 3.70
C GLY A 357 -24.04 -18.70 5.15
N ALA A 358 -23.24 -19.15 6.14
CA ALA A 358 -23.43 -18.92 7.58
C ALA A 358 -24.89 -19.18 8.04
N GLU A 359 -25.55 -20.19 7.45
CA GLU A 359 -26.98 -20.50 7.66
C GLU A 359 -27.93 -19.30 7.51
N GLY A 360 -27.57 -18.38 6.58
CA GLY A 360 -28.35 -17.18 6.25
C GLY A 360 -27.88 -15.92 6.95
N VAL A 361 -27.02 -16.00 7.96
CA VAL A 361 -26.42 -14.80 8.60
C VAL A 361 -25.57 -14.04 7.60
N ARG A 362 -25.74 -12.73 7.53
CA ARG A 362 -24.95 -11.84 6.65
C ARG A 362 -24.26 -10.76 7.45
N ALA A 363 -23.08 -10.38 7.03
CA ALA A 363 -22.35 -9.27 7.63
C ALA A 363 -21.99 -8.20 6.60
N ASP A 364 -22.28 -6.95 6.97
CA ASP A 364 -21.66 -5.77 6.35
C ASP A 364 -20.37 -5.47 7.15
N PRO A 365 -19.17 -5.68 6.59
CA PRO A 365 -17.94 -5.67 7.39
C PRO A 365 -17.32 -4.29 7.60
N LEU A 366 -18.03 -3.19 7.28
CA LEU A 366 -17.52 -1.83 7.22
C LEU A 366 -17.49 -1.13 8.59
N PHE A 367 -16.75 -1.65 9.57
CA PHE A 367 -16.64 -1.04 10.91
C PHE A 367 -16.14 0.41 10.89
N SER A 368 -15.29 0.76 9.95
CA SER A 368 -14.73 2.11 9.78
C SER A 368 -15.18 2.79 8.48
N GLY A 369 -16.23 2.25 7.82
CA GLY A 369 -16.58 2.66 6.46
C GLY A 369 -15.57 2.21 5.41
N SER A 370 -15.68 2.75 4.21
CA SER A 370 -14.71 2.60 3.12
C SER A 370 -14.42 3.96 2.48
N ARG A 371 -13.44 4.03 1.59
CA ARG A 371 -13.13 5.28 0.87
C ARG A 371 -14.32 5.80 0.03
N SER A 372 -15.06 4.89 -0.62
CA SER A 372 -16.26 5.24 -1.38
C SER A 372 -17.52 5.41 -0.50
N ARG A 373 -17.55 4.77 0.67
CA ARG A 373 -18.67 4.79 1.63
C ARG A 373 -18.18 5.13 3.06
N PRO A 374 -17.66 6.36 3.30
CA PRO A 374 -17.01 6.72 4.58
C PRO A 374 -17.97 6.71 5.78
N ARG A 375 -19.27 6.85 5.55
CA ARG A 375 -20.31 6.83 6.60
C ARG A 375 -20.93 5.47 6.82
N ALA A 376 -20.61 4.45 6.04
CA ALA A 376 -21.12 3.10 6.22
C ALA A 376 -20.74 2.54 7.59
N LYS A 377 -21.60 1.70 8.14
CA LYS A 377 -21.41 1.04 9.43
C LYS A 377 -21.51 -0.46 9.24
N ALA A 378 -20.79 -1.20 10.08
CA ALA A 378 -20.91 -2.65 10.12
C ALA A 378 -22.25 -3.08 10.66
N ALA A 379 -22.76 -4.21 10.17
CA ALA A 379 -23.99 -4.82 10.65
C ALA A 379 -23.91 -6.35 10.51
N PHE A 380 -24.55 -7.05 11.44
CA PHE A 380 -24.91 -8.46 11.27
C PHE A 380 -26.43 -8.54 11.12
N ARG A 381 -26.91 -9.30 10.14
CA ARG A 381 -28.33 -9.41 9.78
C ARG A 381 -28.76 -10.86 9.77
N GLU A 382 -30.08 -11.07 9.82
CA GLU A 382 -30.70 -12.40 9.74
C GLU A 382 -30.27 -13.36 10.88
N LEU A 383 -29.92 -12.80 12.03
CA LEU A 383 -29.60 -13.59 13.22
C LEU A 383 -30.83 -14.24 13.83
N THR A 384 -30.67 -15.50 14.23
CA THR A 384 -31.67 -16.25 15.00
C THR A 384 -31.05 -16.71 16.32
N ALA A 385 -31.85 -17.26 17.23
CA ALA A 385 -31.34 -17.82 18.47
C ALA A 385 -30.33 -18.98 18.24
N ALA A 386 -30.47 -19.71 17.12
CA ALA A 386 -29.57 -20.82 16.77
C ALA A 386 -28.26 -20.33 16.15
N THR A 387 -28.29 -19.20 15.40
CA THR A 387 -27.13 -18.70 14.64
C THR A 387 -26.38 -17.56 15.34
N LEU A 388 -26.86 -17.10 16.52
CA LEU A 388 -26.12 -16.12 17.31
C LEU A 388 -24.94 -16.81 18.06
N THR A 389 -23.94 -17.24 17.34
CA THR A 389 -22.75 -17.92 17.89
C THR A 389 -21.48 -17.30 17.35
N ALA A 390 -20.35 -17.49 18.05
CA ALA A 390 -19.03 -16.99 17.60
C ALA A 390 -18.66 -17.53 16.20
N GLY A 391 -18.98 -18.79 15.91
CA GLY A 391 -18.72 -19.40 14.62
C GLY A 391 -19.49 -18.75 13.48
N HIS A 392 -20.81 -18.54 13.65
CA HIS A 392 -21.65 -17.90 12.62
C HIS A 392 -21.27 -16.44 12.39
N LEU A 393 -21.02 -15.66 13.45
CA LEU A 393 -20.57 -14.27 13.32
C LEU A 393 -19.24 -14.18 12.59
N THR A 394 -18.30 -15.07 12.91
CA THR A 394 -16.98 -15.09 12.25
C THR A 394 -17.11 -15.52 10.78
N ARG A 395 -17.91 -16.55 10.51
CA ARG A 395 -18.16 -17.03 9.14
C ARG A 395 -18.79 -15.94 8.29
N ALA A 396 -19.89 -15.34 8.77
CA ALA A 396 -20.58 -14.26 8.07
C ALA A 396 -19.66 -13.05 7.81
N LEU A 397 -18.79 -12.69 8.78
CA LEU A 397 -17.82 -11.61 8.60
C LEU A 397 -16.83 -11.91 7.47
N LEU A 398 -16.25 -13.11 7.44
CA LEU A 398 -15.30 -13.52 6.41
C LEU A 398 -15.93 -13.58 5.01
N GLU A 399 -17.16 -14.08 4.93
CA GLU A 399 -17.95 -14.07 3.69
C GLU A 399 -18.31 -12.64 3.26
N GLY A 400 -18.73 -11.77 4.19
CA GLY A 400 -18.95 -10.36 3.91
C GLY A 400 -17.70 -9.62 3.43
N MET A 401 -16.52 -9.97 3.94
CA MET A 401 -15.25 -9.42 3.43
C MET A 401 -14.99 -9.87 1.99
N ALA A 402 -15.27 -11.13 1.66
CA ALA A 402 -15.12 -11.64 0.29
C ALA A 402 -16.09 -10.94 -0.68
N VAL A 403 -17.35 -10.70 -0.26
CA VAL A 403 -18.35 -9.94 -1.04
C VAL A 403 -17.84 -8.52 -1.35
N GLU A 404 -17.37 -7.78 -0.35
CA GLU A 404 -16.85 -6.40 -0.55
C GLU A 404 -15.69 -6.34 -1.55
N LEU A 405 -14.79 -7.31 -1.50
CA LEU A 405 -13.66 -7.40 -2.43
C LEU A 405 -14.13 -7.79 -3.84
N ALA A 406 -15.08 -8.73 -3.94
CA ALA A 406 -15.66 -9.15 -5.23
C ALA A 406 -16.55 -8.06 -5.84
N ASP A 407 -17.23 -7.24 -5.04
CA ASP A 407 -18.00 -6.08 -5.54
C ASP A 407 -17.10 -5.06 -6.23
N SER A 408 -15.87 -4.87 -5.74
CA SER A 408 -14.87 -4.06 -6.44
C SER A 408 -14.55 -4.62 -7.84
N TYR A 409 -14.43 -5.93 -7.98
CA TYR A 409 -14.22 -6.58 -9.27
C TYR A 409 -15.45 -6.51 -10.18
N ARG A 410 -16.64 -6.70 -9.64
CA ARG A 410 -17.92 -6.53 -10.38
C ARG A 410 -18.06 -5.10 -10.90
N GLU A 411 -17.70 -4.12 -10.08
CA GLU A 411 -17.67 -2.70 -10.49
C GLU A 411 -16.66 -2.46 -11.62
N ALA A 412 -15.46 -3.03 -11.55
CA ALA A 412 -14.46 -2.92 -12.61
C ALA A 412 -15.01 -3.46 -13.96
N ILE A 413 -15.69 -4.61 -13.95
CA ILE A 413 -16.35 -5.18 -15.14
C ILE A 413 -17.44 -4.22 -15.66
N ARG A 414 -18.26 -3.67 -14.77
CA ARG A 414 -19.32 -2.73 -15.12
C ARG A 414 -18.77 -1.45 -15.77
N LEU A 415 -17.59 -1.00 -15.34
CA LEU A 415 -16.88 0.14 -15.93
C LEU A 415 -16.22 -0.17 -17.27
N GLY A 416 -16.16 -1.44 -17.68
CA GLY A 416 -15.65 -1.85 -19.00
C GLY A 416 -14.26 -2.50 -18.98
N SER A 417 -13.74 -2.90 -17.81
CA SER A 417 -12.43 -3.57 -17.73
C SER A 417 -12.38 -4.94 -18.44
N GLY A 418 -13.55 -5.54 -18.68
CA GLY A 418 -13.67 -6.94 -19.09
C GLY A 418 -13.47 -7.93 -17.93
N ALA A 419 -13.98 -9.15 -18.13
CA ALA A 419 -13.84 -10.23 -17.15
C ALA A 419 -12.42 -10.78 -17.14
N ARG A 420 -11.98 -11.28 -15.99
CA ARG A 420 -10.71 -11.99 -15.78
C ARG A 420 -10.98 -13.48 -15.60
N SER A 421 -9.99 -14.31 -15.86
CA SER A 421 -10.08 -15.76 -15.73
C SER A 421 -9.21 -16.34 -14.62
N LYS A 422 -8.41 -15.50 -13.95
CA LYS A 422 -7.49 -15.88 -12.88
C LYS A 422 -7.67 -15.00 -11.67
N LEU A 423 -7.71 -15.62 -10.49
CA LEU A 423 -7.72 -14.95 -9.21
C LEU A 423 -6.42 -15.26 -8.46
N VAL A 424 -5.65 -14.23 -8.11
CA VAL A 424 -4.43 -14.37 -7.32
C VAL A 424 -4.59 -13.66 -5.99
N GLY A 425 -4.20 -14.33 -4.92
CA GLY A 425 -4.28 -13.85 -3.54
C GLY A 425 -2.93 -13.60 -2.92
N ALA A 426 -2.80 -12.49 -2.19
CA ALA A 426 -1.62 -12.11 -1.42
C ALA A 426 -2.00 -11.65 -0.01
N GLY A 427 -1.00 -11.52 0.85
CA GLY A 427 -1.13 -11.07 2.23
C GLY A 427 -1.51 -12.16 3.22
N ASN A 428 -1.16 -11.94 4.50
CA ASN A 428 -1.32 -12.93 5.56
C ASN A 428 -2.79 -13.27 5.85
N GLY A 429 -3.72 -12.33 5.63
CA GLY A 429 -5.15 -12.60 5.79
C GLY A 429 -5.66 -13.70 4.85
N ILE A 430 -5.07 -13.83 3.65
CA ILE A 430 -5.38 -14.93 2.72
C ILE A 430 -4.53 -16.17 3.04
N LYS A 431 -3.22 -15.99 3.27
CA LYS A 431 -2.30 -17.10 3.52
C LYS A 431 -2.69 -17.94 4.73
N LEU A 432 -3.14 -17.30 5.81
CA LEU A 432 -3.42 -17.94 7.10
C LEU A 432 -4.90 -18.32 7.31
N ASN A 433 -5.83 -17.86 6.45
CA ASN A 433 -7.26 -18.06 6.68
C ASN A 433 -7.92 -18.87 5.55
N PRO A 434 -8.08 -20.19 5.71
CA PRO A 434 -8.70 -21.05 4.70
C PRO A 434 -10.18 -20.73 4.46
N VAL A 435 -10.89 -20.23 5.47
CA VAL A 435 -12.30 -19.85 5.34
C VAL A 435 -12.46 -18.65 4.42
N LEU A 436 -11.61 -17.62 4.60
CA LEU A 436 -11.59 -16.47 3.71
C LEU A 436 -11.21 -16.86 2.27
N ARG A 437 -10.23 -17.77 2.09
CA ARG A 437 -9.87 -18.28 0.76
C ARG A 437 -11.08 -18.91 0.06
N ALA A 438 -11.76 -19.81 0.73
CA ALA A 438 -12.94 -20.48 0.17
C ALA A 438 -14.08 -19.49 -0.15
N ALA A 439 -14.27 -18.46 0.69
CA ALA A 439 -15.24 -17.40 0.44
C ALA A 439 -14.87 -16.56 -0.78
N LEU A 440 -13.59 -16.20 -0.95
CA LEU A 440 -13.10 -15.49 -2.14
C LEU A 440 -13.29 -16.32 -3.41
N GLU A 441 -12.94 -17.60 -3.41
CA GLU A 441 -13.16 -18.49 -4.56
C GLU A 441 -14.62 -18.56 -4.98
N ALA A 442 -15.53 -18.64 -4.00
CA ALA A 442 -16.96 -18.66 -4.25
C ALA A 442 -17.47 -17.33 -4.83
N GLU A 443 -17.07 -16.19 -4.25
CA GLU A 443 -17.56 -14.87 -4.68
C GLU A 443 -16.99 -14.42 -6.03
N PHE A 444 -15.75 -14.75 -6.32
CA PHE A 444 -15.15 -14.47 -7.62
C PHE A 444 -15.47 -15.52 -8.69
N ALA A 445 -16.02 -16.66 -8.30
CA ALA A 445 -16.27 -17.83 -9.15
C ALA A 445 -14.99 -18.30 -9.89
N MET A 446 -13.85 -18.23 -9.23
CA MET A 446 -12.52 -18.59 -9.75
C MET A 446 -11.69 -19.29 -8.70
N PRO A 447 -10.85 -20.28 -9.05
CA PRO A 447 -9.84 -20.83 -8.14
C PRO A 447 -8.88 -19.73 -7.68
N LEU A 448 -8.58 -19.67 -6.40
CA LEU A 448 -7.63 -18.74 -5.82
C LEU A 448 -6.23 -19.32 -5.81
N HIS A 449 -5.32 -18.71 -6.54
CA HIS A 449 -3.90 -19.00 -6.49
C HIS A 449 -3.22 -18.07 -5.49
N VAL A 450 -2.63 -18.63 -4.44
CA VAL A 450 -1.86 -17.84 -3.46
C VAL A 450 -0.46 -17.63 -4.01
N GLY A 451 0.03 -16.38 -3.97
CA GLY A 451 1.37 -16.04 -4.42
C GLY A 451 2.45 -16.92 -3.74
N SER A 452 3.40 -17.38 -4.53
CA SER A 452 4.47 -18.31 -4.08
C SER A 452 5.53 -17.64 -3.20
N HIS A 453 5.61 -16.30 -3.26
CA HIS A 453 6.59 -15.52 -2.50
C HIS A 453 5.90 -14.75 -1.37
N GLY A 454 6.64 -14.53 -0.27
CA GLY A 454 6.32 -13.48 0.70
C GLY A 454 6.91 -12.15 0.24
N GLU A 455 6.52 -11.04 0.85
CA GLU A 455 7.10 -9.72 0.60
C GLU A 455 6.93 -9.26 -0.88
N GLU A 456 5.72 -9.39 -1.38
CA GLU A 456 5.39 -9.21 -2.79
C GLU A 456 5.76 -7.81 -3.31
N ALA A 457 5.64 -6.77 -2.47
CA ALA A 457 6.01 -5.39 -2.84
C ALA A 457 7.53 -5.27 -3.05
N ALA A 458 8.32 -5.84 -2.15
CA ALA A 458 9.76 -5.87 -2.29
C ALA A 458 10.21 -6.67 -3.53
N VAL A 459 9.53 -7.79 -3.85
CA VAL A 459 9.79 -8.53 -5.11
C VAL A 459 9.55 -7.62 -6.31
N GLY A 460 8.41 -6.91 -6.36
CA GLY A 460 8.11 -5.98 -7.46
C GLY A 460 9.16 -4.86 -7.58
N ALA A 461 9.64 -4.32 -6.47
CA ALA A 461 10.72 -3.32 -6.48
C ALA A 461 12.04 -3.88 -7.01
N ALA A 462 12.39 -5.11 -6.66
CA ALA A 462 13.58 -5.79 -7.21
C ALA A 462 13.44 -6.01 -8.73
N LEU A 463 12.23 -6.37 -9.20
CA LEU A 463 11.93 -6.50 -10.64
C LEU A 463 12.01 -5.15 -11.35
N CYS A 464 11.55 -4.04 -10.73
CA CYS A 464 11.76 -2.68 -11.27
C CYS A 464 13.24 -2.34 -11.44
N ALA A 465 14.07 -2.70 -10.46
CA ALA A 465 15.52 -2.52 -10.55
C ALA A 465 16.14 -3.39 -11.66
N ALA A 466 15.67 -4.63 -11.83
CA ALA A 466 16.13 -5.52 -12.90
C ALA A 466 15.77 -4.99 -14.29
N VAL A 467 14.56 -4.44 -14.46
CA VAL A 467 14.15 -3.78 -15.71
C VAL A 467 15.00 -2.52 -15.95
N ALA A 468 15.21 -1.69 -14.95
CA ALA A 468 16.04 -0.48 -15.06
C ALA A 468 17.50 -0.81 -15.41
N ASP A 469 18.02 -1.95 -14.95
CA ASP A 469 19.37 -2.45 -15.26
C ASP A 469 19.46 -3.15 -16.63
N GLY A 470 18.32 -3.30 -17.33
CA GLY A 470 18.25 -3.88 -18.67
C GLY A 470 18.20 -5.41 -18.71
N ALA A 471 17.94 -6.08 -17.58
CA ALA A 471 17.76 -7.54 -17.53
C ALA A 471 16.46 -7.99 -18.22
N PHE A 472 15.44 -7.12 -18.26
CA PHE A 472 14.16 -7.33 -18.96
C PHE A 472 13.75 -6.08 -19.72
N GLY A 473 12.99 -6.27 -20.79
CA GLY A 473 12.46 -5.16 -21.59
C GLY A 473 11.24 -4.45 -20.94
N SER A 474 10.56 -5.10 -20.01
CA SER A 474 9.40 -4.54 -19.32
C SER A 474 9.13 -5.22 -17.99
N ILE A 475 8.38 -4.51 -17.12
CA ILE A 475 7.93 -5.07 -15.83
C ILE A 475 6.99 -6.27 -16.03
N ALA A 476 6.19 -6.29 -17.08
CA ALA A 476 5.31 -7.43 -17.39
C ALA A 476 6.13 -8.68 -17.75
N GLU A 477 7.20 -8.52 -18.53
CA GLU A 477 8.13 -9.61 -18.84
C GLU A 477 8.84 -10.12 -17.59
N ALA A 478 9.36 -9.21 -16.74
CA ALA A 478 10.02 -9.55 -15.50
C ALA A 478 9.09 -10.30 -14.54
N SER A 479 7.84 -9.83 -14.36
CA SER A 479 6.83 -10.48 -13.53
C SER A 479 6.48 -11.89 -14.02
N ALA A 480 6.29 -12.04 -15.33
CA ALA A 480 5.97 -13.35 -15.93
C ALA A 480 7.13 -14.35 -15.78
N ALA A 481 8.37 -13.90 -15.98
CA ALA A 481 9.55 -14.73 -15.80
C ALA A 481 9.72 -15.16 -14.33
N PHE A 482 9.63 -14.20 -13.40
CA PHE A 482 9.84 -14.48 -11.97
C PHE A 482 8.76 -15.38 -11.38
N ALA A 483 7.50 -15.21 -11.76
CA ALA A 483 6.39 -16.04 -11.28
C ALA A 483 6.48 -17.51 -11.74
N SER A 484 7.30 -17.82 -12.74
CA SER A 484 7.56 -19.21 -13.18
C SER A 484 8.59 -19.95 -12.28
N GLY A 485 9.22 -19.24 -11.36
CA GLY A 485 10.22 -19.78 -10.45
C GLY A 485 9.63 -20.65 -9.33
N PRO A 486 10.50 -21.35 -8.57
CA PRO A 486 10.07 -22.17 -7.44
C PRO A 486 9.53 -21.28 -6.30
N PRO A 487 8.62 -21.79 -5.47
CA PRO A 487 8.16 -21.08 -4.29
C PRO A 487 9.34 -20.76 -3.36
N SER A 488 9.31 -19.60 -2.73
CA SER A 488 10.34 -19.19 -1.77
C SER A 488 10.47 -20.20 -0.63
N THR A 489 11.65 -20.75 -0.47
CA THR A 489 11.98 -21.66 0.65
C THR A 489 12.56 -20.92 1.86
N SER A 490 12.86 -19.62 1.72
CA SER A 490 13.44 -18.81 2.78
C SER A 490 12.37 -18.26 3.72
N ALA A 491 12.35 -18.75 4.97
CA ALA A 491 11.60 -18.08 6.02
C ALA A 491 12.18 -16.67 6.24
N VAL A 492 11.30 -15.66 6.27
CA VAL A 492 11.67 -14.29 6.64
C VAL A 492 12.23 -14.33 8.07
N SER A 493 13.53 -14.05 8.24
CA SER A 493 14.10 -13.95 9.58
C SER A 493 13.85 -12.55 10.12
N SER A 494 13.04 -12.44 11.17
CA SER A 494 12.93 -11.18 11.92
C SER A 494 14.24 -10.92 12.66
N VAL A 495 14.85 -9.79 12.41
CA VAL A 495 15.88 -9.25 13.30
C VAL A 495 15.15 -8.74 14.55
N LYS A 496 15.39 -9.41 15.69
CA LYS A 496 14.84 -9.00 16.99
C LYS A 496 15.61 -7.81 17.54
#